data_4fa46dfd864f592ed1c90424d6fe8397
#
_entry.id   4fa46dfd864f592ed1c90424d6fe8397
#
_cell.length_a   1.000
_cell.length_b   1.000
_cell.length_c   1.000
_cell.angle_alpha   90.00
_cell.angle_beta   90.00
_cell.angle_gamma   90.00
#
_symmetry.space_group_name_H-M   'P 1'
#
loop_
_entity.id
_entity.type
_entity.pdbx_description
1 polymer ?
#
loop_
_entity_poly.entity_id
_entity_poly.type
_entity_poly.pdbx_seq_one_letter_code
_entity_poly.pdbx_strand_id
1 'polypeptide(L)'
;MFVSFTDWEFDGNVENAVENMKGFWPEMKKHGATNMRATVTGEKTLRTMTIWSSEEQVKANIDEIRAAAGKAVGMTTTGGMMRKVAVELE
;
A
#
# COMPACT_ATOMS: atom_id res chain seq x y z
N MET A 1 -13.49 6.32 7.39
CA MET A 1 -12.45 5.60 6.64
C MET A 1 -11.27 6.49 6.30
N PHE A 2 -10.10 5.92 6.28
CA PHE A 2 -8.86 6.62 5.99
C PHE A 2 -8.15 5.91 4.85
N VAL A 3 -7.50 6.66 3.96
CA VAL A 3 -6.83 6.12 2.78
C VAL A 3 -5.37 6.53 2.75
N SER A 4 -4.49 5.61 2.39
CA SER A 4 -3.09 5.90 2.07
C SER A 4 -2.83 5.65 0.60
N PHE A 5 -2.10 6.56 -0.03
CA PHE A 5 -1.54 6.39 -1.37
C PHE A 5 -0.04 6.31 -1.21
N THR A 6 0.58 5.33 -1.81
CA THR A 6 2.03 5.18 -1.79
C THR A 6 2.53 4.93 -3.21
N ASP A 7 3.52 5.71 -3.62
CA ASP A 7 4.21 5.54 -4.89
C ASP A 7 5.49 4.74 -4.66
N TRP A 8 5.73 3.77 -5.54
CA TRP A 8 6.83 2.82 -5.41
C TRP A 8 7.61 2.68 -6.70
N GLU A 9 8.90 2.40 -6.56
CA GLU A 9 9.72 1.86 -7.65
C GLU A 9 9.93 0.36 -7.41
N PHE A 10 9.97 -0.42 -8.48
CA PHE A 10 10.21 -1.85 -8.43
C PHE A 10 10.94 -2.30 -9.71
N ASP A 11 11.24 -3.58 -9.84
CA ASP A 11 12.01 -4.12 -10.96
C ASP A 11 11.25 -4.25 -12.28
N GLY A 12 9.95 -4.00 -12.26
CA GLY A 12 9.07 -4.12 -13.44
C GLY A 12 8.43 -5.50 -13.59
N ASN A 13 8.77 -6.46 -12.75
CA ASN A 13 8.14 -7.77 -12.79
C ASN A 13 6.82 -7.76 -12.02
N VAL A 14 5.73 -7.48 -12.74
CA VAL A 14 4.39 -7.32 -12.15
C VAL A 14 3.89 -8.60 -11.51
N GLU A 15 4.07 -9.74 -12.16
CA GLU A 15 3.61 -11.03 -11.63
C GLU A 15 4.25 -11.35 -10.28
N ASN A 16 5.54 -11.15 -10.17
CA ASN A 16 6.26 -11.36 -8.92
C ASN A 16 5.82 -10.38 -7.83
N ALA A 17 5.65 -9.12 -8.18
CA ALA A 17 5.17 -8.10 -7.25
C ALA A 17 3.77 -8.45 -6.72
N VAL A 18 2.86 -8.89 -7.58
CA VAL A 18 1.51 -9.30 -7.20
C VAL A 18 1.54 -10.48 -6.23
N GLU A 19 2.33 -11.51 -6.51
CA GLU A 19 2.44 -12.66 -5.62
C GLU A 19 2.99 -12.26 -4.24
N ASN A 20 3.99 -11.40 -4.20
CA ASN A 20 4.55 -10.91 -2.96
C ASN A 20 3.56 -10.03 -2.19
N MET A 21 2.76 -9.21 -2.88
CA MET A 21 1.70 -8.42 -2.26
C MET A 21 0.64 -9.32 -1.63
N LYS A 22 0.24 -10.38 -2.30
CA LYS A 22 -0.72 -11.35 -1.76
C LYS A 22 -0.17 -12.00 -0.48
N GLY A 23 1.12 -12.32 -0.46
CA GLY A 23 1.77 -12.89 0.72
C GLY A 23 1.85 -11.91 1.89
N PHE A 24 1.96 -10.63 1.62
CA PHE A 24 2.05 -9.58 2.65
C PHE A 24 0.67 -9.10 3.13
N TRP A 25 -0.39 -9.36 2.39
CA TRP A 25 -1.73 -8.88 2.71
C TRP A 25 -2.21 -9.21 4.14
N PRO A 26 -1.96 -10.42 4.69
CA PRO A 26 -2.34 -10.69 6.08
C PRO A 26 -1.72 -9.72 7.10
N GLU A 27 -0.49 -9.26 6.87
CA GLU A 27 0.16 -8.27 7.73
C GLU A 27 -0.54 -6.91 7.62
N MET A 28 -0.92 -6.51 6.42
CA MET A 28 -1.66 -5.28 6.19
C MET A 28 -2.99 -5.29 6.95
N LYS A 29 -3.69 -6.43 6.90
CA LYS A 29 -4.97 -6.58 7.62
C LYS A 29 -4.81 -6.47 9.13
N LYS A 30 -3.71 -6.95 9.68
CA LYS A 30 -3.41 -6.81 11.11
C LYS A 30 -3.29 -5.35 11.53
N HIS A 31 -2.86 -4.48 10.63
CA HIS A 31 -2.75 -3.04 10.87
C HIS A 31 -4.04 -2.28 10.55
N GLY A 32 -5.12 -2.97 10.21
CA GLY A 32 -6.42 -2.37 9.98
C GLY A 32 -6.74 -2.08 8.51
N ALA A 33 -5.96 -2.61 7.56
CA ALA A 33 -6.29 -2.50 6.14
C ALA A 33 -7.54 -3.32 5.82
N THR A 34 -8.47 -2.73 5.07
CA THR A 34 -9.71 -3.39 4.68
C THR A 34 -9.73 -3.75 3.20
N ASN A 35 -9.10 -2.96 2.35
CA ASN A 35 -8.90 -3.28 0.95
C ASN A 35 -7.71 -2.49 0.41
N MET A 36 -7.15 -2.96 -0.70
CA MET A 36 -6.03 -2.32 -1.36
C MET A 36 -6.13 -2.53 -2.87
N ARG A 37 -5.70 -1.52 -3.63
CA ARG A 37 -5.52 -1.63 -5.07
C ARG A 37 -4.10 -1.23 -5.40
N ALA A 38 -3.47 -1.98 -6.29
CA ALA A 38 -2.16 -1.65 -6.83
C ALA A 38 -2.31 -1.40 -8.32
N THR A 39 -1.79 -0.28 -8.79
CA THR A 39 -1.89 0.14 -10.18
C THR A 39 -0.48 0.37 -10.73
N VAL A 40 -0.17 -0.24 -11.85
CA VAL A 40 1.10 -0.01 -12.54
C VAL A 40 1.02 1.35 -13.22
N THR A 41 1.94 2.24 -12.86
CA THR A 41 1.96 3.64 -13.34
C THR A 41 3.06 3.90 -14.35
N GLY A 42 3.99 2.97 -14.51
CA GLY A 42 5.09 3.06 -15.46
C GLY A 42 5.81 1.73 -15.55
N GLU A 43 6.88 1.68 -16.32
CA GLU A 43 7.64 0.45 -16.56
C GLU A 43 8.20 -0.16 -15.27
N LYS A 44 8.64 0.69 -14.34
CA LYS A 44 9.21 0.28 -13.05
C LYS A 44 8.58 1.04 -11.88
N THR A 45 7.34 1.48 -12.03
CA THR A 45 6.63 2.24 -11.00
C THR A 45 5.23 1.69 -10.82
N LEU A 46 4.75 1.74 -9.58
CA LEU A 46 3.38 1.42 -9.26
C LEU A 46 2.89 2.28 -8.09
N ARG A 47 1.57 2.38 -7.96
CA ARG A 47 0.93 3.08 -6.86
C ARG A 47 0.01 2.12 -6.15
N THR A 48 0.07 2.12 -4.82
CA THR A 48 -0.90 1.39 -4.00
C THR A 48 -1.85 2.39 -3.34
N MET A 49 -3.13 2.01 -3.27
CA MET A 49 -4.15 2.71 -2.53
C MET A 49 -4.72 1.73 -1.52
N THR A 50 -4.63 2.06 -0.24
CA THR A 50 -5.10 1.20 0.83
C THR A 50 -6.12 1.92 1.67
N ILE A 51 -7.26 1.28 1.93
CA ILE A 51 -8.29 1.78 2.84
C ILE A 51 -8.06 1.17 4.21
N TRP A 52 -8.09 2.00 5.24
CA TRP A 52 -7.83 1.62 6.62
C TRP A 52 -9.05 1.92 7.49
N SER A 53 -9.33 1.05 8.44
CA SER A 53 -10.42 1.24 9.40
C SER A 53 -10.06 2.22 10.52
N SER A 54 -8.77 2.37 10.85
CA SER A 54 -8.30 3.23 11.92
C SER A 54 -7.25 4.23 11.43
N GLU A 55 -7.61 5.52 11.44
CA GLU A 55 -6.69 6.62 11.13
C GLU A 55 -5.53 6.67 12.12
N GLU A 56 -5.82 6.55 13.41
CA GLU A 56 -4.80 6.63 14.46
C GLU A 56 -3.76 5.52 14.34
N GLN A 57 -4.22 4.29 14.10
CA GLN A 57 -3.34 3.14 13.97
C GLN A 57 -2.40 3.26 12.78
N VAL A 58 -2.92 3.66 11.62
CA VAL A 58 -2.10 3.77 10.43
C VAL A 58 -1.13 4.94 10.51
N LYS A 59 -1.55 6.08 11.06
CA LYS A 59 -0.67 7.24 11.24
C LYS A 59 0.50 6.91 12.17
N ALA A 60 0.25 6.13 13.21
CA ALA A 60 1.30 5.72 14.14
C ALA A 60 2.31 4.75 13.51
N ASN A 61 1.89 3.96 12.50
CA ASN A 61 2.69 2.84 11.99
C ASN A 61 3.01 2.90 10.50
N ILE A 62 2.61 3.95 9.78
CA ILE A 62 2.72 3.98 8.32
C ILE A 62 4.15 3.81 7.80
N ASP A 63 5.13 4.40 8.46
CA ASP A 63 6.52 4.28 8.03
C ASP A 63 7.02 2.85 8.17
N GLU A 64 6.68 2.17 9.26
CA GLU A 64 7.01 0.77 9.48
C GLU A 64 6.31 -0.13 8.46
N ILE A 65 5.01 0.14 8.21
CA ILE A 65 4.21 -0.60 7.25
C ILE A 65 4.83 -0.49 5.85
N ARG A 66 5.18 0.73 5.42
CA ARG A 66 5.81 0.96 4.12
C ARG A 66 7.17 0.28 4.01
N ALA A 67 7.98 0.36 5.05
CA ALA A 67 9.28 -0.29 5.07
C ALA A 67 9.15 -1.82 4.98
N ALA A 68 8.23 -2.41 5.75
CA ALA A 68 7.98 -3.84 5.73
C ALA A 68 7.40 -4.31 4.39
N ALA A 69 6.45 -3.56 3.83
CA ALA A 69 5.87 -3.85 2.51
C ALA A 69 6.92 -3.78 1.41
N GLY A 70 7.75 -2.74 1.43
CA GLY A 70 8.82 -2.58 0.46
C GLY A 70 9.81 -3.73 0.49
N LYS A 71 10.19 -4.16 1.69
CA LYS A 71 11.09 -5.30 1.88
C LYS A 71 10.46 -6.60 1.40
N ALA A 72 9.19 -6.84 1.74
CA ALA A 72 8.49 -8.07 1.39
C ALA A 72 8.26 -8.19 -0.12
N VAL A 73 8.00 -7.08 -0.81
CA VAL A 73 7.68 -7.06 -2.24
C VAL A 73 8.88 -6.71 -3.12
N GLY A 74 9.95 -6.17 -2.53
CA GLY A 74 11.11 -5.71 -3.29
C GLY A 74 10.87 -4.36 -3.95
N MET A 75 10.23 -3.44 -3.23
CA MET A 75 9.87 -2.11 -3.72
C MET A 75 10.48 -1.03 -2.84
N THR A 76 10.67 0.15 -3.42
CA THR A 76 11.15 1.34 -2.70
C THR A 76 10.10 2.44 -2.78
N THR A 77 9.73 3.01 -1.64
CA THR A 77 8.80 4.13 -1.56
C THR A 77 9.43 5.38 -2.17
N THR A 78 8.73 6.03 -3.09
CA THR A 78 9.17 7.29 -3.72
C THR A 78 8.31 8.48 -3.33
N GLY A 79 7.09 8.23 -2.82
CA GLY A 79 6.18 9.27 -2.37
C GLY A 79 4.96 8.67 -1.74
N GLY A 80 4.12 9.52 -1.16
CA GLY A 80 2.89 9.05 -0.56
C GLY A 80 2.12 10.15 0.14
N MET A 81 0.86 9.87 0.43
CA MET A 81 -0.01 10.74 1.21
C MET A 81 -1.06 9.91 1.92
N MET A 82 -1.64 10.50 2.96
CA MET A 82 -2.76 9.90 3.70
C MET A 82 -3.86 10.95 3.84
N ARG A 83 -5.10 10.55 3.59
CA ARG A 83 -6.26 11.46 3.63
C ARG A 83 -7.50 10.72 4.12
N LYS A 84 -8.47 11.50 4.61
CA LYS A 84 -9.81 10.96 4.93
C LYS A 84 -10.56 10.72 3.63
N VAL A 85 -11.29 9.62 3.59
CA VAL A 85 -12.18 9.33 2.46
C VAL A 85 -13.38 10.27 2.56
N ALA A 86 -13.64 11.03 1.50
CA ALA A 86 -14.77 11.97 1.47
C ALA A 86 -16.09 11.26 1.22
N VAL A 87 -16.09 10.28 0.31
CA VAL A 87 -17.29 9.53 -0.06
C VAL A 87 -16.87 8.21 -0.70
N GLU A 88 -17.65 7.17 -0.44
CA GLU A 88 -17.46 5.86 -1.08
C GLU A 88 -18.73 5.54 -1.88
N LEU A 89 -18.58 5.37 -3.18
CA LEU A 89 -19.67 5.05 -4.10
C LEU A 89 -19.36 3.72 -4.77
N GLU A 90 -20.39 2.90 -4.96
CA GLU A 90 -20.30 1.59 -5.59
C GLU A 90 -21.22 1.50 -6.82
#